data_23c9ffb3ee85aca9557d21b9c4321963
#
_entry.id   23c9ffb3ee85aca9557d21b9c4321963
#
_cell.length_a   1.000
_cell.length_b   1.000
_cell.length_c   1.000
_cell.angle_alpha   90.00
_cell.angle_beta   90.00
_cell.angle_gamma   90.00
#
_symmetry.space_group_name_H-M   'P 1'
#
loop_
_entity.id
_entity.type
_entity.pdbx_description
1 polymer ?
#
loop_
_entity_poly.entity_id
_entity_poly.type
_entity_poly.pdbx_seq_one_letter_code
_entity_poly.pdbx_strand_id
1 'polypeptide(L)'
;MTKETIKIGGKKVIIVGTVHISKESVEEVREVIESEKPDVVGVELCQSRFESLKNAKKWEETNIIDIIKQGKVFLFLINLLLSNYQKRLGDKFGVRPGSEFIEAISVAEESNTKIALIDRDIQVTLKRAWSNMGIKEKMKLMFSLFLGFFEEAENEEEDIIEKLQDKDIVNELLNELAKEIPSVKETLIDERDRYIASKIIESEGKKIVAVVGRGHMDGLKRALGNIKKEAVKEEIAQLEVVVQKKSVLTYIGYLIPILFFGLLVYGFFDKGLDFALNVMFMWIIVTGSTAAIGAAIAFAHPVSILVAFIAAPITTLHPALASGWFAGLAEVKYRKPTMKDFEELNNINSLSDLWHNRVTRIILVVAFTNIGGTIGTLYALPYLISLF
;
A
#
# COMPACT_ATOMS: atom_id res chain seq x y z
N MET A 1 -24.35 -8.11 15.84
CA MET A 1 -22.93 -8.14 16.27
C MET A 1 -22.52 -9.50 16.81
N THR A 2 -21.24 -9.87 16.72
CA THR A 2 -20.75 -11.14 17.28
C THR A 2 -19.86 -10.82 18.49
N LYS A 3 -20.32 -11.20 19.70
CA LYS A 3 -19.54 -11.09 20.95
C LYS A 3 -19.09 -12.49 21.37
N GLU A 4 -17.80 -12.68 21.58
CA GLU A 4 -17.24 -13.92 22.07
C GLU A 4 -16.37 -13.66 23.31
N THR A 5 -16.38 -14.58 24.26
CA THR A 5 -15.59 -14.47 25.49
C THR A 5 -14.63 -15.66 25.58
N ILE A 6 -13.35 -15.37 25.74
CA ILE A 6 -12.28 -16.38 25.88
C ILE A 6 -11.54 -16.14 27.19
N LYS A 7 -11.25 -17.23 27.92
CA LYS A 7 -10.39 -17.18 29.11
C LYS A 7 -9.04 -17.79 28.77
N ILE A 8 -7.96 -17.01 28.85
CA ILE A 8 -6.61 -17.45 28.53
C ILE A 8 -5.57 -16.78 29.42
N GLY A 9 -4.61 -17.56 29.94
CA GLY A 9 -3.48 -17.02 30.70
C GLY A 9 -3.89 -16.20 31.94
N GLY A 10 -5.05 -16.49 32.55
CA GLY A 10 -5.61 -15.75 33.69
C GLY A 10 -6.30 -14.43 33.29
N LYS A 11 -6.49 -14.17 32.01
CA LYS A 11 -7.23 -13.03 31.46
C LYS A 11 -8.59 -13.45 30.92
N LYS A 12 -9.59 -12.55 31.04
CA LYS A 12 -10.88 -12.62 30.35
C LYS A 12 -10.84 -11.69 29.16
N VAL A 13 -10.78 -12.25 27.96
CA VAL A 13 -10.80 -11.50 26.69
C VAL A 13 -12.20 -11.57 26.10
N ILE A 14 -12.79 -10.42 25.86
CA ILE A 14 -14.10 -10.27 25.23
C ILE A 14 -13.84 -9.66 23.86
N ILE A 15 -14.07 -10.45 22.82
CA ILE A 15 -13.88 -10.01 21.44
C ILE A 15 -15.22 -9.50 20.91
N VAL A 16 -15.19 -8.31 20.36
CA VAL A 16 -16.34 -7.62 19.77
C VAL A 16 -16.06 -7.46 18.28
N GLY A 17 -16.75 -8.28 17.46
CA GLY A 17 -16.63 -8.23 16.01
C GLY A 17 -17.56 -7.22 15.40
N THR A 18 -17.00 -6.15 14.78
CA THR A 18 -17.77 -5.05 14.17
C THR A 18 -17.87 -5.20 12.66
N VAL A 19 -18.96 -4.66 12.09
CA VAL A 19 -19.10 -4.42 10.64
C VAL A 19 -18.87 -2.93 10.45
N HIS A 20 -17.79 -2.57 9.77
CA HIS A 20 -17.23 -1.21 9.68
C HIS A 20 -18.15 -0.10 9.13
N ILE A 21 -19.40 -0.39 8.82
CA ILE A 21 -20.37 0.49 8.15
C ILE A 21 -21.77 0.46 8.80
N SER A 22 -21.91 0.00 10.05
CA SER A 22 -23.19 -0.08 10.75
C SER A 22 -23.23 0.84 11.97
N LYS A 23 -24.30 1.69 12.06
CA LYS A 23 -24.58 2.52 13.24
C LYS A 23 -24.80 1.66 14.48
N GLU A 24 -25.46 0.52 14.31
CA GLU A 24 -25.72 -0.44 15.39
C GLU A 24 -24.41 -0.97 15.98
N SER A 25 -23.36 -1.17 15.15
CA SER A 25 -22.05 -1.60 15.65
C SER A 25 -21.40 -0.55 16.56
N VAL A 26 -21.63 0.73 16.32
CA VAL A 26 -21.09 1.83 17.14
C VAL A 26 -21.75 1.85 18.52
N GLU A 27 -23.08 1.76 18.57
CA GLU A 27 -23.86 1.74 19.82
C GLU A 27 -23.54 0.50 20.65
N GLU A 28 -23.47 -0.66 20.02
CA GLU A 28 -23.14 -1.94 20.68
C GLU A 28 -21.72 -1.96 21.26
N VAL A 29 -20.73 -1.32 20.62
CA VAL A 29 -19.37 -1.18 21.15
C VAL A 29 -19.42 -0.38 22.46
N ARG A 30 -20.15 0.73 22.51
CA ARG A 30 -20.37 1.54 23.74
C ARG A 30 -20.97 0.68 24.84
N GLU A 31 -22.10 0.02 24.57
CA GLU A 31 -22.81 -0.81 25.55
C GLU A 31 -21.92 -1.91 26.14
N VAL A 32 -21.12 -2.58 25.29
CA VAL A 32 -20.23 -3.64 25.75
C VAL A 32 -19.14 -3.09 26.65
N ILE A 33 -18.49 -1.98 26.29
CA ILE A 33 -17.42 -1.40 27.12
C ILE A 33 -17.98 -0.92 28.46
N GLU A 34 -19.11 -0.23 28.47
CA GLU A 34 -19.76 0.29 29.68
C GLU A 34 -20.25 -0.84 30.61
N SER A 35 -20.86 -1.89 30.04
CA SER A 35 -21.38 -3.01 30.82
C SER A 35 -20.27 -3.93 31.38
N GLU A 36 -19.25 -4.18 30.58
CA GLU A 36 -18.17 -5.08 30.97
C GLU A 36 -17.11 -4.40 31.87
N LYS A 37 -16.96 -3.08 31.81
CA LYS A 37 -15.96 -2.30 32.58
C LYS A 37 -14.59 -2.96 32.53
N PRO A 38 -13.95 -3.01 31.35
CA PRO A 38 -12.65 -3.69 31.19
C PRO A 38 -11.51 -2.89 31.82
N ASP A 39 -10.41 -3.57 32.12
CA ASP A 39 -9.15 -2.91 32.49
C ASP A 39 -8.47 -2.26 31.28
N VAL A 40 -8.70 -2.84 30.08
CA VAL A 40 -8.11 -2.38 28.83
C VAL A 40 -9.11 -2.54 27.69
N VAL A 41 -9.21 -1.52 26.85
CA VAL A 41 -9.90 -1.57 25.55
C VAL A 41 -8.84 -1.72 24.46
N GLY A 42 -8.81 -2.89 23.81
CA GLY A 42 -7.99 -3.14 22.62
C GLY A 42 -8.73 -2.69 21.36
N VAL A 43 -8.08 -1.91 20.51
CA VAL A 43 -8.67 -1.40 19.26
C VAL A 43 -7.80 -1.85 18.10
N GLU A 44 -8.42 -2.38 17.03
CA GLU A 44 -7.74 -2.82 15.80
C GLU A 44 -7.23 -1.62 14.99
N LEU A 45 -6.34 -0.88 15.60
CA LEU A 45 -5.62 0.25 15.01
C LEU A 45 -4.13 0.13 15.28
N CYS A 46 -3.32 0.55 14.31
CA CYS A 46 -1.90 0.83 14.54
C CYS A 46 -1.71 2.30 14.94
N GLN A 47 -0.51 2.63 15.44
CA GLN A 47 -0.19 3.98 15.92
C GLN A 47 -0.44 5.06 14.84
N SER A 48 0.01 4.82 13.61
CA SER A 48 -0.14 5.77 12.51
C SER A 48 -1.60 6.04 12.15
N ARG A 49 -2.45 4.99 12.18
CA ARG A 49 -3.89 5.12 11.91
C ARG A 49 -4.63 5.80 13.04
N PHE A 50 -4.29 5.49 14.29
CA PHE A 50 -4.83 6.15 15.47
C PHE A 50 -4.54 7.66 15.45
N GLU A 51 -3.29 8.06 15.15
CA GLU A 51 -2.92 9.47 15.02
C GLU A 51 -3.64 10.16 13.88
N SER A 52 -3.85 9.47 12.75
CA SER A 52 -4.61 10.01 11.61
C SER A 52 -6.08 10.23 11.94
N LEU A 53 -6.71 9.35 12.72
CA LEU A 53 -8.09 9.50 13.17
C LEU A 53 -8.26 10.66 14.18
N LYS A 54 -7.28 10.85 15.08
CA LYS A 54 -7.28 11.98 16.03
C LYS A 54 -6.93 13.32 15.38
N ASN A 55 -6.09 13.33 14.34
CA ASN A 55 -5.58 14.53 13.69
C ASN A 55 -5.95 14.55 12.20
N ALA A 56 -7.23 14.77 11.89
CA ALA A 56 -7.71 14.89 10.50
C ALA A 56 -6.96 15.96 9.67
N LYS A 57 -6.33 16.95 10.34
CA LYS A 57 -5.53 18.02 9.72
C LYS A 57 -4.12 17.61 9.26
N LYS A 58 -3.62 16.43 9.61
CA LYS A 58 -2.22 16.04 9.32
C LYS A 58 -1.95 15.74 7.84
N TRP A 59 -2.97 15.55 7.02
CA TRP A 59 -2.85 15.45 5.56
C TRP A 59 -2.40 16.76 4.91
N GLU A 60 -2.71 17.89 5.55
CA GLU A 60 -2.34 19.23 5.09
C GLU A 60 -0.81 19.46 5.10
N GLU A 61 -0.07 18.70 5.90
CA GLU A 61 1.39 18.83 6.07
C GLU A 61 2.19 17.82 5.23
N THR A 62 1.52 16.94 4.45
CA THR A 62 2.21 15.92 3.67
C THR A 62 2.97 16.55 2.51
N ASN A 63 4.31 16.52 2.58
CA ASN A 63 5.16 17.07 1.53
C ASN A 63 5.33 16.05 0.38
N ILE A 64 4.71 16.34 -0.77
CA ILE A 64 4.80 15.49 -1.96
C ILE A 64 6.24 15.27 -2.44
N ILE A 65 7.12 16.25 -2.21
CA ILE A 65 8.55 16.14 -2.56
C ILE A 65 9.20 14.98 -1.79
N ASP A 66 8.85 14.80 -0.52
CA ASP A 66 9.39 13.73 0.31
C ASP A 66 8.85 12.36 -0.11
N ILE A 67 7.59 12.27 -0.53
CA ILE A 67 6.99 11.06 -1.11
C ILE A 67 7.74 10.64 -2.38
N ILE A 68 8.03 11.61 -3.26
CA ILE A 68 8.76 11.37 -4.51
C ILE A 68 10.20 10.92 -4.22
N LYS A 69 10.91 11.64 -3.34
CA LYS A 69 12.30 11.32 -2.97
C LYS A 69 12.45 9.96 -2.31
N GLN A 70 11.46 9.54 -1.53
CA GLN A 70 11.46 8.23 -0.86
C GLN A 70 11.00 7.08 -1.77
N GLY A 71 10.63 7.35 -3.03
CA GLY A 71 10.11 6.33 -3.95
C GLY A 71 8.77 5.73 -3.54
N LYS A 72 8.01 6.40 -2.66
CA LYS A 72 6.74 5.92 -2.10
C LYS A 72 5.51 6.32 -2.92
N VAL A 73 5.72 6.83 -4.12
CA VAL A 73 4.67 7.34 -5.02
C VAL A 73 3.57 6.31 -5.25
N PHE A 74 3.94 5.07 -5.55
CA PHE A 74 2.98 3.99 -5.80
C PHE A 74 2.14 3.63 -4.56
N LEU A 75 2.80 3.54 -3.39
CA LEU A 75 2.10 3.29 -2.12
C LEU A 75 1.14 4.44 -1.77
N PHE A 76 1.54 5.66 -2.08
CA PHE A 76 0.70 6.83 -1.84
C PHE A 76 -0.55 6.79 -2.75
N LEU A 77 -0.41 6.45 -4.03
CA LEU A 77 -1.54 6.28 -4.96
C LEU A 77 -2.53 5.22 -4.47
N ILE A 78 -2.02 4.04 -4.09
CA ILE A 78 -2.88 2.96 -3.59
C ILE A 78 -3.64 3.41 -2.33
N ASN A 79 -2.95 4.04 -1.38
CA ASN A 79 -3.60 4.54 -0.17
C ASN A 79 -4.69 5.58 -0.48
N LEU A 80 -4.45 6.42 -1.47
CA LEU A 80 -5.38 7.45 -1.92
C LEU A 80 -6.63 6.85 -2.54
N LEU A 81 -6.46 5.90 -3.46
CA LEU A 81 -7.55 5.17 -4.10
C LEU A 81 -8.38 4.39 -3.06
N LEU A 82 -7.70 3.71 -2.14
CA LEU A 82 -8.35 2.94 -1.09
C LEU A 82 -9.13 3.85 -0.12
N SER A 83 -8.57 5.00 0.26
CA SER A 83 -9.24 5.98 1.13
C SER A 83 -10.48 6.55 0.47
N ASN A 84 -10.42 6.84 -0.84
CA ASN A 84 -11.57 7.33 -1.59
C ASN A 84 -12.67 6.27 -1.70
N TYR A 85 -12.29 5.03 -1.99
CA TYR A 85 -13.24 3.92 -2.01
C TYR A 85 -13.93 3.75 -0.65
N GLN A 86 -13.16 3.74 0.44
CA GLN A 86 -13.70 3.66 1.79
C GLN A 86 -14.63 4.85 2.13
N LYS A 87 -14.29 6.07 1.69
CA LYS A 87 -15.13 7.25 1.90
C LYS A 87 -16.47 7.12 1.17
N ARG A 88 -16.46 6.72 -0.11
CA ARG A 88 -17.69 6.49 -0.89
C ARG A 88 -18.62 5.47 -0.23
N LEU A 89 -18.04 4.36 0.27
CA LEU A 89 -18.77 3.38 1.04
C LEU A 89 -19.39 4.03 2.29
N GLY A 90 -18.63 4.81 3.05
CA GLY A 90 -19.10 5.50 4.24
C GLY A 90 -20.22 6.50 3.96
N ASP A 91 -20.11 7.27 2.88
CA ASP A 91 -21.12 8.25 2.48
C ASP A 91 -22.45 7.56 2.07
N LYS A 92 -22.40 6.40 1.39
CA LYS A 92 -23.59 5.59 1.04
C LYS A 92 -24.31 5.05 2.29
N PHE A 93 -23.58 4.62 3.31
CA PHE A 93 -24.14 4.01 4.53
C PHE A 93 -24.37 5.02 5.67
N GLY A 94 -24.00 6.27 5.49
CA GLY A 94 -24.15 7.32 6.52
C GLY A 94 -23.28 7.09 7.76
N VAL A 95 -22.27 6.22 7.68
CA VAL A 95 -21.31 5.91 8.75
C VAL A 95 -19.91 5.94 8.18
N ARG A 96 -19.01 6.70 8.80
CA ARG A 96 -17.60 6.72 8.38
C ARG A 96 -16.92 5.42 8.78
N PRO A 97 -16.18 4.75 7.88
CA PRO A 97 -15.41 3.58 8.22
C PRO A 97 -14.46 3.85 9.40
N GLY A 98 -14.51 2.99 10.42
CA GLY A 98 -13.74 3.16 11.64
C GLY A 98 -14.42 3.97 12.75
N SER A 99 -15.69 4.38 12.57
CA SER A 99 -16.46 5.07 13.61
C SER A 99 -16.58 4.24 14.88
N GLU A 100 -16.68 2.93 14.78
CA GLU A 100 -16.69 1.99 15.89
C GLU A 100 -15.37 2.02 16.71
N PHE A 101 -14.23 2.24 16.05
CA PHE A 101 -12.96 2.40 16.73
C PHE A 101 -12.83 3.75 17.43
N ILE A 102 -13.37 4.81 16.80
CA ILE A 102 -13.42 6.14 17.40
C ILE A 102 -14.31 6.09 18.64
N GLU A 103 -15.46 5.42 18.56
CA GLU A 103 -16.36 5.24 19.67
C GLU A 103 -15.71 4.44 20.82
N ALA A 104 -15.06 3.32 20.50
CA ALA A 104 -14.32 2.54 21.48
C ALA A 104 -13.26 3.37 22.24
N ILE A 105 -12.56 4.26 21.50
CA ILE A 105 -11.58 5.18 22.07
C ILE A 105 -12.27 6.21 22.96
N SER A 106 -13.38 6.84 22.49
CA SER A 106 -14.13 7.85 23.24
C SER A 106 -14.61 7.29 24.58
N VAL A 107 -15.28 6.12 24.55
CA VAL A 107 -15.79 5.47 25.77
C VAL A 107 -14.66 5.07 26.71
N ALA A 108 -13.54 4.60 26.19
CA ALA A 108 -12.37 4.27 27.01
C ALA A 108 -11.78 5.51 27.69
N GLU A 109 -11.72 6.67 26.98
CA GLU A 109 -11.28 7.95 27.52
C GLU A 109 -12.27 8.48 28.58
N GLU A 110 -13.59 8.44 28.31
CA GLU A 110 -14.64 8.83 29.25
C GLU A 110 -14.62 8.02 30.55
N SER A 111 -14.32 6.72 30.45
CA SER A 111 -14.24 5.80 31.61
C SER A 111 -12.84 5.72 32.23
N ASN A 112 -11.89 6.52 31.75
CA ASN A 112 -10.47 6.46 32.15
C ASN A 112 -9.87 5.05 32.07
N THR A 113 -10.29 4.28 31.05
CA THR A 113 -9.83 2.91 30.77
C THR A 113 -8.60 2.95 29.85
N LYS A 114 -7.61 2.09 30.08
CA LYS A 114 -6.41 2.02 29.23
C LYS A 114 -6.78 1.59 27.82
N ILE A 115 -6.21 2.26 26.81
CA ILE A 115 -6.35 1.91 25.40
C ILE A 115 -5.11 1.15 24.94
N ALA A 116 -5.29 0.01 24.27
CA ALA A 116 -4.24 -0.75 23.63
C ALA A 116 -4.46 -0.76 22.11
N LEU A 117 -3.49 -0.29 21.35
CA LEU A 117 -3.47 -0.42 19.90
C LEU A 117 -2.95 -1.82 19.56
N ILE A 118 -3.84 -2.65 18.99
CA ILE A 118 -3.57 -4.09 18.85
C ILE A 118 -3.29 -4.51 17.41
N ASP A 119 -3.39 -3.61 16.41
CA ASP A 119 -3.07 -3.94 15.01
C ASP A 119 -1.65 -3.55 14.62
N ARG A 120 -1.13 -4.27 13.62
CA ARG A 120 0.19 -4.05 13.03
C ARG A 120 0.16 -2.87 12.05
N ASP A 121 1.27 -2.14 11.96
CA ASP A 121 1.41 -1.07 10.96
C ASP A 121 1.15 -1.59 9.54
N ILE A 122 0.29 -0.89 8.81
CA ILE A 122 -0.11 -1.27 7.45
C ILE A 122 1.09 -1.30 6.49
N GLN A 123 2.09 -0.44 6.69
CA GLN A 123 3.28 -0.45 5.84
C GLN A 123 4.12 -1.70 6.07
N VAL A 124 4.22 -2.17 7.31
CA VAL A 124 4.88 -3.44 7.65
C VAL A 124 4.12 -4.59 7.01
N THR A 125 2.80 -4.60 7.14
CA THR A 125 1.92 -5.63 6.57
C THR A 125 2.05 -5.72 5.05
N LEU A 126 1.97 -4.59 4.34
CA LEU A 126 2.11 -4.54 2.88
C LEU A 126 3.52 -4.94 2.41
N LYS A 127 4.57 -4.47 3.10
CA LYS A 127 5.95 -4.85 2.76
C LYS A 127 6.19 -6.34 2.96
N ARG A 128 5.64 -6.93 4.04
CA ARG A 128 5.73 -8.38 4.30
C ARG A 128 4.97 -9.17 3.23
N ALA A 129 3.74 -8.78 2.92
CA ALA A 129 2.94 -9.39 1.85
C ALA A 129 3.72 -9.38 0.53
N TRP A 130 4.25 -8.23 0.13
CA TRP A 130 5.07 -8.11 -1.07
C TRP A 130 6.34 -8.95 -1.02
N SER A 131 7.02 -9.01 0.13
CA SER A 131 8.24 -9.82 0.30
C SER A 131 7.97 -11.32 0.26
N ASN A 132 6.82 -11.76 0.77
CA ASN A 132 6.42 -13.17 0.81
C ASN A 132 5.91 -13.68 -0.54
N MET A 133 5.32 -12.80 -1.37
CA MET A 133 4.86 -13.18 -2.71
C MET A 133 6.00 -13.64 -3.63
N GLY A 134 5.76 -14.75 -4.34
CA GLY A 134 6.60 -15.20 -5.46
C GLY A 134 6.46 -14.30 -6.69
N ILE A 135 7.36 -14.45 -7.67
CA ILE A 135 7.32 -13.65 -8.91
C ILE A 135 6.00 -13.85 -9.65
N LYS A 136 5.50 -15.09 -9.72
CA LYS A 136 4.22 -15.41 -10.39
C LYS A 136 3.04 -14.71 -9.71
N GLU A 137 2.98 -14.70 -8.37
CA GLU A 137 1.94 -14.03 -7.59
C GLU A 137 2.00 -12.51 -7.78
N LYS A 138 3.21 -11.92 -7.80
CA LYS A 138 3.40 -10.48 -8.08
C LYS A 138 2.90 -10.11 -9.47
N MET A 139 3.24 -10.90 -10.48
CA MET A 139 2.76 -10.69 -11.86
C MET A 139 1.24 -10.82 -11.95
N LYS A 140 0.65 -11.84 -11.30
CA LYS A 140 -0.78 -12.05 -11.27
C LYS A 140 -1.50 -10.86 -10.60
N LEU A 141 -1.01 -10.44 -9.41
CA LEU A 141 -1.57 -9.29 -8.70
C LEU A 141 -1.49 -8.01 -9.55
N MET A 142 -0.34 -7.74 -10.17
CA MET A 142 -0.17 -6.57 -11.03
C MET A 142 -1.09 -6.61 -12.25
N PHE A 143 -1.27 -7.77 -12.85
CA PHE A 143 -2.16 -7.95 -13.99
C PHE A 143 -3.63 -7.79 -13.59
N SER A 144 -4.06 -8.36 -12.45
CA SER A 144 -5.42 -8.20 -11.93
C SER A 144 -5.72 -6.74 -11.57
N LEU A 145 -4.76 -6.03 -10.93
CA LEU A 145 -4.90 -4.61 -10.65
C LEU A 145 -4.98 -3.79 -11.95
N PHE A 146 -4.20 -4.16 -12.98
CA PHE A 146 -4.24 -3.51 -14.28
C PHE A 146 -5.60 -3.72 -14.98
N LEU A 147 -6.12 -4.93 -15.00
CA LEU A 147 -7.45 -5.22 -15.59
C LEU A 147 -8.57 -4.51 -14.83
N GLY A 148 -8.59 -4.60 -13.50
CA GLY A 148 -9.60 -3.92 -12.66
C GLY A 148 -9.56 -2.40 -12.77
N PHE A 149 -8.45 -1.84 -13.29
CA PHE A 149 -8.35 -0.41 -13.58
C PHE A 149 -9.11 0.01 -14.86
N PHE A 150 -9.37 -0.96 -15.78
CA PHE A 150 -10.08 -0.73 -17.05
C PHE A 150 -11.54 -1.22 -17.01
N GLU A 151 -11.91 -2.06 -16.05
CA GLU A 151 -13.29 -2.43 -15.83
C GLU A 151 -14.00 -1.26 -15.13
N GLU A 152 -14.86 -0.56 -15.88
CA GLU A 152 -15.76 0.44 -15.32
C GLU A 152 -16.74 -0.25 -14.37
N ALA A 153 -16.58 0.02 -13.08
CA ALA A 153 -17.41 -0.53 -12.01
C ALA A 153 -18.80 0.13 -11.97
N GLU A 154 -19.52 0.17 -13.11
CA GLU A 154 -20.80 0.91 -13.16
C GLU A 154 -22.02 0.15 -12.63
N ASN A 155 -21.98 -1.19 -12.47
CA ASN A 155 -23.20 -1.96 -12.12
C ASN A 155 -23.05 -3.05 -11.04
N GLU A 156 -21.86 -3.32 -10.52
CA GLU A 156 -21.66 -4.39 -9.54
C GLU A 156 -21.50 -3.91 -8.09
N GLU A 157 -21.31 -2.60 -7.85
CA GLU A 157 -21.02 -2.07 -6.51
C GLU A 157 -22.18 -2.29 -5.51
N GLU A 158 -23.43 -2.17 -5.92
CA GLU A 158 -24.57 -2.37 -5.01
C GLU A 158 -24.73 -3.81 -4.58
N ASP A 159 -24.55 -4.73 -5.52
CA ASP A 159 -24.67 -6.16 -5.31
C ASP A 159 -23.50 -6.72 -4.44
N ILE A 160 -22.28 -6.20 -4.64
CA ILE A 160 -21.09 -6.58 -3.86
C ILE A 160 -21.21 -6.07 -2.41
N ILE A 161 -21.76 -4.87 -2.20
CA ILE A 161 -21.87 -4.26 -0.88
C ILE A 161 -22.91 -4.99 -0.02
N GLU A 162 -24.07 -5.34 -0.58
CA GLU A 162 -25.08 -6.15 0.10
C GLU A 162 -24.51 -7.55 0.45
N LYS A 163 -23.75 -8.12 -0.46
CA LYS A 163 -23.04 -9.38 -0.27
C LYS A 163 -21.93 -9.30 0.81
N LEU A 164 -21.21 -8.19 0.93
CA LEU A 164 -20.18 -8.01 1.97
C LEU A 164 -20.71 -7.93 3.41
N GLN A 165 -22.03 -7.72 3.58
CA GLN A 165 -22.68 -7.82 4.89
C GLN A 165 -22.90 -9.29 5.32
N ASP A 166 -22.90 -10.22 4.37
CA ASP A 166 -23.04 -11.64 4.65
C ASP A 166 -21.68 -12.24 5.02
N LYS A 167 -21.62 -12.89 6.20
CA LYS A 167 -20.42 -13.52 6.72
C LYS A 167 -19.88 -14.61 5.79
N ASP A 168 -20.77 -15.32 5.13
CA ASP A 168 -20.39 -16.44 4.26
C ASP A 168 -19.72 -15.95 2.98
N ILE A 169 -20.15 -14.84 2.43
CA ILE A 169 -19.59 -14.25 1.22
C ILE A 169 -18.20 -13.65 1.49
N VAL A 170 -18.00 -12.98 2.64
CA VAL A 170 -16.67 -12.49 3.03
C VAL A 170 -15.69 -13.65 3.16
N ASN A 171 -16.10 -14.75 3.79
CA ASN A 171 -15.28 -15.95 3.90
C ASN A 171 -15.01 -16.60 2.53
N GLU A 172 -15.97 -16.58 1.61
CA GLU A 172 -15.80 -17.09 0.25
C GLU A 172 -14.78 -16.25 -0.54
N LEU A 173 -14.88 -14.91 -0.51
CA LEU A 173 -13.91 -13.99 -1.11
C LEU A 173 -12.51 -14.18 -0.53
N LEU A 174 -12.39 -14.35 0.79
CA LEU A 174 -11.11 -14.61 1.45
C LEU A 174 -10.54 -15.98 1.04
N ASN A 175 -11.39 -16.99 0.84
CA ASN A 175 -10.99 -18.29 0.36
C ASN A 175 -10.58 -18.27 -1.12
N GLU A 176 -11.27 -17.48 -1.96
CA GLU A 176 -10.85 -17.24 -3.34
C GLU A 176 -9.50 -16.53 -3.40
N LEU A 177 -9.32 -15.46 -2.62
CA LEU A 177 -8.03 -14.77 -2.51
C LEU A 177 -6.92 -15.73 -2.03
N ALA A 178 -7.24 -16.64 -1.10
CA ALA A 178 -6.31 -17.64 -0.61
C ALA A 178 -5.89 -18.64 -1.70
N LYS A 179 -6.82 -19.03 -2.60
CA LYS A 179 -6.52 -19.90 -3.74
C LYS A 179 -5.68 -19.19 -4.80
N GLU A 180 -6.01 -17.93 -5.05
CA GLU A 180 -5.38 -17.12 -6.08
C GLU A 180 -3.99 -16.63 -5.70
N ILE A 181 -3.82 -16.12 -4.47
CA ILE A 181 -2.57 -15.54 -3.95
C ILE A 181 -2.41 -15.93 -2.47
N PRO A 182 -1.97 -17.17 -2.17
CA PRO A 182 -1.86 -17.69 -0.81
C PRO A 182 -1.02 -16.83 0.12
N SER A 183 0.09 -16.27 -0.38
CA SER A 183 1.01 -15.41 0.40
C SER A 183 0.35 -14.13 0.90
N VAL A 184 -0.62 -13.61 0.15
CA VAL A 184 -1.37 -12.40 0.53
C VAL A 184 -2.31 -12.73 1.68
N LYS A 185 -3.09 -13.81 1.58
CA LYS A 185 -3.97 -14.24 2.67
C LYS A 185 -3.19 -14.50 3.95
N GLU A 186 -2.09 -15.25 3.86
CA GLU A 186 -1.25 -15.53 5.03
C GLU A 186 -0.80 -14.24 5.73
N THR A 187 -0.32 -13.25 4.95
CA THR A 187 0.26 -12.04 5.55
C THR A 187 -0.80 -11.01 5.98
N LEU A 188 -1.87 -10.84 5.20
CA LEU A 188 -2.89 -9.82 5.48
C LEU A 188 -3.94 -10.27 6.52
N ILE A 189 -4.10 -11.57 6.72
CA ILE A 189 -5.11 -12.14 7.60
C ILE A 189 -4.45 -12.97 8.71
N ASP A 190 -3.85 -14.11 8.37
CA ASP A 190 -3.40 -15.07 9.37
C ASP A 190 -2.26 -14.53 10.26
N GLU A 191 -1.28 -13.79 9.70
CA GLU A 191 -0.26 -13.09 10.50
C GLU A 191 -0.84 -11.96 11.34
N ARG A 192 -1.82 -11.21 10.83
CA ARG A 192 -2.47 -10.15 11.61
C ARG A 192 -3.28 -10.71 12.76
N ASP A 193 -4.00 -11.81 12.55
CA ASP A 193 -4.72 -12.49 13.64
C ASP A 193 -3.77 -12.90 14.76
N ARG A 194 -2.60 -13.47 14.43
CA ARG A 194 -1.56 -13.81 15.40
C ARG A 194 -0.98 -12.59 16.10
N TYR A 195 -0.75 -11.51 15.36
CA TYR A 195 -0.24 -10.25 15.90
C TYR A 195 -1.24 -9.64 16.89
N ILE A 196 -2.52 -9.53 16.49
CA ILE A 196 -3.60 -9.00 17.33
C ILE A 196 -3.74 -9.86 18.60
N ALA A 197 -3.74 -11.20 18.48
CA ALA A 197 -3.79 -12.10 19.61
C ALA A 197 -2.62 -11.87 20.58
N SER A 198 -1.40 -11.72 20.04
CA SER A 198 -0.19 -11.46 20.81
C SER A 198 -0.27 -10.12 21.56
N LYS A 199 -0.74 -9.06 20.89
CA LYS A 199 -0.92 -7.73 21.49
C LYS A 199 -2.00 -7.72 22.58
N ILE A 200 -3.08 -8.48 22.42
CA ILE A 200 -4.10 -8.67 23.48
C ILE A 200 -3.48 -9.35 24.72
N ILE A 201 -2.69 -10.40 24.53
CA ILE A 201 -2.06 -11.11 25.65
C ILE A 201 -0.94 -10.27 26.29
N GLU A 202 -0.20 -9.47 25.50
CA GLU A 202 0.81 -8.54 26.02
C GLU A 202 0.20 -7.42 26.85
N SER A 203 -1.02 -6.95 26.51
CA SER A 203 -1.69 -5.83 27.17
C SER A 203 -1.83 -6.08 28.68
N GLU A 204 -1.59 -5.05 29.47
CA GLU A 204 -1.77 -5.12 30.93
C GLU A 204 -3.26 -5.18 31.30
N GLY A 205 -3.62 -5.96 32.32
CA GLY A 205 -4.99 -6.10 32.81
C GLY A 205 -5.50 -7.53 32.73
N LYS A 206 -6.55 -7.81 33.50
CA LYS A 206 -7.19 -9.14 33.59
C LYS A 206 -8.43 -9.24 32.72
N LYS A 207 -9.11 -8.14 32.50
CA LYS A 207 -10.32 -8.07 31.67
C LYS A 207 -10.09 -7.13 30.49
N ILE A 208 -10.14 -7.68 29.30
CA ILE A 208 -9.85 -6.94 28.07
C ILE A 208 -11.07 -7.03 27.16
N VAL A 209 -11.52 -5.89 26.63
CA VAL A 209 -12.46 -5.83 25.52
C VAL A 209 -11.67 -5.50 24.27
N ALA A 210 -11.67 -6.37 23.26
CA ALA A 210 -10.99 -6.18 22.00
C ALA A 210 -12.03 -5.91 20.90
N VAL A 211 -12.01 -4.71 20.33
CA VAL A 211 -12.85 -4.29 19.22
C VAL A 211 -12.10 -4.53 17.92
N VAL A 212 -12.61 -5.45 17.11
CA VAL A 212 -11.96 -5.91 15.87
C VAL A 212 -12.99 -6.06 14.74
N GLY A 213 -12.54 -6.02 13.50
CA GLY A 213 -13.37 -6.35 12.34
C GLY A 213 -13.85 -7.80 12.39
N ARG A 214 -15.09 -8.04 11.96
CA ARG A 214 -15.73 -9.37 11.98
C ARG A 214 -14.90 -10.44 11.27
N GLY A 215 -14.17 -10.07 10.21
CA GLY A 215 -13.31 -11.00 9.45
C GLY A 215 -12.17 -11.61 10.26
N HIS A 216 -11.76 -10.96 11.36
CA HIS A 216 -10.69 -11.45 12.25
C HIS A 216 -11.18 -12.39 13.35
N MET A 217 -12.48 -12.50 13.61
CA MET A 217 -13.04 -13.23 14.76
C MET A 217 -12.57 -14.69 14.85
N ASP A 218 -12.75 -15.46 13.78
CA ASP A 218 -12.44 -16.89 13.77
C ASP A 218 -10.93 -17.15 13.81
N GLY A 219 -10.13 -16.32 13.10
CA GLY A 219 -8.67 -16.39 13.11
C GLY A 219 -8.07 -16.00 14.45
N LEU A 220 -8.57 -14.91 15.04
CA LEU A 220 -8.16 -14.44 16.35
C LEU A 220 -8.46 -15.46 17.45
N LYS A 221 -9.62 -16.11 17.41
CA LYS A 221 -10.00 -17.17 18.34
C LYS A 221 -9.02 -18.35 18.26
N ARG A 222 -8.69 -18.80 17.05
CA ARG A 222 -7.68 -19.85 16.84
C ARG A 222 -6.30 -19.41 17.33
N ALA A 223 -5.89 -18.19 17.02
CA ALA A 223 -4.60 -17.65 17.44
C ALA A 223 -4.50 -17.57 18.97
N LEU A 224 -5.52 -17.03 19.64
CA LEU A 224 -5.58 -16.99 21.10
C LEU A 224 -5.52 -18.39 21.73
N GLY A 225 -6.22 -19.38 21.15
CA GLY A 225 -6.20 -20.74 21.66
C GLY A 225 -4.83 -21.44 21.56
N ASN A 226 -3.98 -21.02 20.63
CA ASN A 226 -2.69 -21.65 20.38
C ASN A 226 -1.49 -20.85 20.94
N ILE A 227 -1.71 -19.64 21.46
CA ILE A 227 -0.63 -18.76 21.87
C ILE A 227 0.02 -19.22 23.20
N LYS A 228 1.35 -19.25 23.23
CA LYS A 228 2.13 -19.51 24.45
C LYS A 228 2.57 -18.17 25.01
N LYS A 229 2.21 -17.89 26.27
CA LYS A 229 2.46 -16.59 26.90
C LYS A 229 3.94 -16.21 26.92
N GLU A 230 4.82 -17.18 27.05
CA GLU A 230 6.27 -17.00 27.08
C GLU A 230 6.83 -16.56 25.72
N ALA A 231 6.16 -16.92 24.61
CA ALA A 231 6.59 -16.63 23.25
C ALA A 231 5.98 -15.33 22.66
N VAL A 232 5.07 -14.67 23.38
CA VAL A 232 4.32 -13.51 22.86
C VAL A 232 5.23 -12.38 22.35
N LYS A 233 6.27 -12.01 23.11
CA LYS A 233 7.18 -10.93 22.72
C LYS A 233 8.02 -11.30 21.50
N GLU A 234 8.42 -12.55 21.40
CA GLU A 234 9.17 -13.07 20.26
C GLU A 234 8.28 -13.13 19.00
N GLU A 235 7.03 -13.56 19.14
CA GLU A 235 6.04 -13.58 18.05
C GLU A 235 5.78 -12.16 17.51
N ILE A 236 5.57 -11.18 18.38
CA ILE A 236 5.41 -9.77 17.98
C ILE A 236 6.64 -9.30 17.22
N ALA A 237 7.84 -9.50 17.77
CA ALA A 237 9.09 -9.08 17.14
C ALA A 237 9.28 -9.73 15.75
N GLN A 238 8.99 -11.03 15.60
CA GLN A 238 9.07 -11.72 14.31
C GLN A 238 8.06 -11.19 13.30
N LEU A 239 6.85 -10.84 13.73
CA LEU A 239 5.80 -10.32 12.86
C LEU A 239 6.01 -8.85 12.46
N GLU A 240 6.79 -8.08 13.21
CA GLU A 240 7.19 -6.70 12.86
C GLU A 240 8.38 -6.64 11.89
N VAL A 241 9.22 -7.67 11.86
CA VAL A 241 10.39 -7.69 10.97
C VAL A 241 9.95 -7.93 9.52
N VAL A 242 10.30 -7.00 8.63
CA VAL A 242 10.21 -7.21 7.18
C VAL A 242 11.48 -7.94 6.72
N VAL A 243 11.35 -9.23 6.43
CA VAL A 243 12.45 -9.98 5.84
C VAL A 243 12.67 -9.48 4.41
N GLN A 244 13.67 -8.64 4.21
CA GLN A 244 14.09 -8.24 2.86
C GLN A 244 14.84 -9.42 2.23
N LYS A 245 14.12 -10.27 1.50
CA LYS A 245 14.78 -11.21 0.58
C LYS A 245 15.48 -10.35 -0.47
N LYS A 246 16.83 -10.35 -0.49
CA LYS A 246 17.59 -9.72 -1.56
C LYS A 246 17.09 -10.30 -2.88
N SER A 247 16.36 -9.48 -3.64
CA SER A 247 15.78 -9.92 -4.90
C SER A 247 16.90 -10.16 -5.90
N VAL A 248 16.87 -11.28 -6.59
CA VAL A 248 17.73 -11.55 -7.76
C VAL A 248 17.60 -10.41 -8.78
N LEU A 249 16.44 -9.77 -8.89
CA LEU A 249 16.21 -8.58 -9.70
C LEU A 249 17.13 -7.40 -9.35
N THR A 250 17.57 -7.27 -8.11
CA THR A 250 18.56 -6.24 -7.74
C THR A 250 19.89 -6.47 -8.42
N TYR A 251 20.32 -7.73 -8.52
CA TYR A 251 21.56 -8.09 -9.22
C TYR A 251 21.42 -7.94 -10.74
N ILE A 252 20.25 -8.24 -11.30
CA ILE A 252 19.92 -7.99 -12.72
C ILE A 252 20.01 -6.49 -13.03
N GLY A 253 19.57 -5.63 -12.11
CA GLY A 253 19.69 -4.17 -12.24
C GLY A 253 21.15 -3.71 -12.43
N TYR A 254 22.12 -4.36 -11.78
CA TYR A 254 23.55 -4.09 -11.99
C TYR A 254 24.11 -4.71 -13.28
N LEU A 255 23.45 -5.73 -13.81
CA LEU A 255 23.89 -6.36 -15.06
C LEU A 255 23.71 -5.41 -16.25
N ILE A 256 22.67 -4.58 -16.25
CA ILE A 256 22.37 -3.63 -17.33
C ILE A 256 23.52 -2.67 -17.59
N PRO A 257 24.01 -1.89 -16.59
CA PRO A 257 25.15 -0.99 -16.82
C PRO A 257 26.44 -1.76 -17.19
N ILE A 258 26.69 -2.92 -16.57
CA ILE A 258 27.88 -3.74 -16.89
C ILE A 258 27.83 -4.16 -18.36
N LEU A 259 26.69 -4.65 -18.83
CA LEU A 259 26.53 -5.08 -20.22
C LEU A 259 26.62 -3.90 -21.19
N PHE A 260 25.98 -2.77 -20.87
CA PHE A 260 26.06 -1.57 -21.69
C PHE A 260 27.47 -1.05 -21.86
N PHE A 261 28.21 -0.86 -20.75
CA PHE A 261 29.59 -0.40 -20.80
C PHE A 261 30.52 -1.44 -21.43
N GLY A 262 30.28 -2.74 -21.21
CA GLY A 262 31.01 -3.83 -21.85
C GLY A 262 30.88 -3.81 -23.36
N LEU A 263 29.66 -3.66 -23.87
CA LEU A 263 29.38 -3.52 -25.31
C LEU A 263 30.01 -2.25 -25.89
N LEU A 264 29.94 -1.15 -25.16
CA LEU A 264 30.52 0.13 -25.61
C LEU A 264 32.03 0.05 -25.73
N VAL A 265 32.72 -0.53 -24.72
CA VAL A 265 34.17 -0.71 -24.73
C VAL A 265 34.58 -1.71 -25.81
N TYR A 266 33.90 -2.86 -25.90
CA TYR A 266 34.18 -3.86 -26.94
C TYR A 266 34.01 -3.27 -28.35
N GLY A 267 32.87 -2.56 -28.59
CA GLY A 267 32.62 -1.92 -29.87
C GLY A 267 33.62 -0.83 -30.24
N PHE A 268 34.14 -0.10 -29.24
CA PHE A 268 35.23 0.87 -29.46
C PHE A 268 36.52 0.22 -29.96
N PHE A 269 36.95 -0.89 -29.36
CA PHE A 269 38.16 -1.56 -29.77
C PHE A 269 38.02 -2.37 -31.08
N ASP A 270 36.83 -2.94 -31.33
CA ASP A 270 36.55 -3.78 -32.49
C ASP A 270 36.18 -2.95 -33.76
N LYS A 271 35.30 -1.95 -33.59
CA LYS A 271 34.71 -1.20 -34.71
C LYS A 271 35.01 0.31 -34.69
N GLY A 272 35.76 0.75 -33.66
CA GLY A 272 36.23 2.14 -33.56
C GLY A 272 35.30 3.13 -32.90
N LEU A 273 35.76 4.39 -32.85
CA LEU A 273 35.08 5.47 -32.10
C LEU A 273 33.69 5.79 -32.68
N ASP A 274 33.52 5.82 -34.01
CA ASP A 274 32.24 6.18 -34.63
C ASP A 274 31.13 5.19 -34.25
N PHE A 275 31.47 3.91 -34.17
CA PHE A 275 30.56 2.87 -33.70
C PHE A 275 30.17 3.06 -32.24
N ALA A 276 31.14 3.31 -31.35
CA ALA A 276 30.86 3.54 -29.93
C ALA A 276 29.98 4.78 -29.70
N LEU A 277 30.21 5.86 -30.47
CA LEU A 277 29.35 7.07 -30.43
C LEU A 277 27.94 6.77 -30.90
N ASN A 278 27.75 5.95 -31.94
CA ASN A 278 26.45 5.54 -32.42
C ASN A 278 25.69 4.70 -31.38
N VAL A 279 26.37 3.77 -30.71
CA VAL A 279 25.79 2.97 -29.58
C VAL A 279 25.30 3.90 -28.46
N MET A 280 26.13 4.86 -28.04
CA MET A 280 25.78 5.84 -27.02
C MET A 280 24.61 6.73 -27.47
N PHE A 281 24.62 7.21 -28.71
CA PHE A 281 23.54 8.02 -29.27
C PHE A 281 22.21 7.26 -29.29
N MET A 282 22.22 6.00 -29.78
CA MET A 282 21.04 5.14 -29.81
C MET A 282 20.48 4.89 -28.41
N TRP A 283 21.34 4.63 -27.42
CA TRP A 283 20.93 4.50 -26.02
C TRP A 283 20.20 5.74 -25.51
N ILE A 284 20.81 6.93 -25.75
CA ILE A 284 20.23 8.22 -25.30
C ILE A 284 18.88 8.45 -25.97
N ILE A 285 18.80 8.27 -27.29
CA ILE A 285 17.57 8.55 -28.03
C ILE A 285 16.46 7.58 -27.62
N VAL A 286 16.73 6.29 -27.55
CA VAL A 286 15.69 5.30 -27.26
C VAL A 286 15.19 5.46 -25.81
N THR A 287 16.08 5.43 -24.84
CA THR A 287 15.67 5.51 -23.43
C THR A 287 15.10 6.89 -23.06
N GLY A 288 15.67 7.95 -23.63
CA GLY A 288 15.20 9.32 -23.43
C GLY A 288 13.83 9.55 -24.05
N SER A 289 13.63 9.13 -25.32
CA SER A 289 12.35 9.33 -26.01
C SER A 289 11.21 8.54 -25.38
N THR A 290 11.43 7.29 -25.01
CA THR A 290 10.39 6.48 -24.34
C THR A 290 10.00 7.04 -22.99
N ALA A 291 10.97 7.54 -22.19
CA ALA A 291 10.69 8.20 -20.92
C ALA A 291 9.93 9.53 -21.12
N ALA A 292 10.31 10.31 -22.12
CA ALA A 292 9.63 11.56 -22.49
C ALA A 292 8.19 11.31 -22.98
N ILE A 293 7.96 10.25 -23.78
CA ILE A 293 6.62 9.81 -24.18
C ILE A 293 5.80 9.44 -22.95
N GLY A 294 6.37 8.69 -22.03
CA GLY A 294 5.70 8.36 -20.75
C GLY A 294 5.28 9.63 -20.00
N ALA A 295 6.16 10.61 -19.85
CA ALA A 295 5.83 11.90 -19.23
C ALA A 295 4.75 12.65 -20.01
N ALA A 296 4.78 12.61 -21.35
CA ALA A 296 3.79 13.27 -22.19
C ALA A 296 2.39 12.64 -22.06
N ILE A 297 2.29 11.32 -21.95
CA ILE A 297 1.03 10.59 -21.66
C ILE A 297 0.42 11.05 -20.33
N ALA A 298 1.24 11.39 -19.35
CA ALA A 298 0.79 11.96 -18.06
C ALA A 298 0.44 13.46 -18.16
N PHE A 299 0.44 14.07 -19.35
CA PHE A 299 0.28 15.51 -19.57
C PHE A 299 1.24 16.36 -18.73
N ALA A 300 2.50 15.93 -18.63
CA ALA A 300 3.53 16.64 -17.90
C ALA A 300 3.82 18.03 -18.52
N HIS A 301 4.34 18.93 -17.71
CA HIS A 301 4.82 20.22 -18.21
C HIS A 301 5.97 20.00 -19.22
N PRO A 302 6.11 20.79 -20.30
CA PRO A 302 7.16 20.60 -21.31
C PRO A 302 8.57 20.49 -20.72
N VAL A 303 8.88 21.25 -19.68
CA VAL A 303 10.18 21.15 -18.98
C VAL A 303 10.34 19.79 -18.29
N SER A 304 9.28 19.24 -17.70
CA SER A 304 9.31 17.92 -17.07
C SER A 304 9.54 16.81 -18.10
N ILE A 305 8.96 16.95 -19.30
CA ILE A 305 9.20 16.04 -20.45
C ILE A 305 10.67 16.11 -20.88
N LEU A 306 11.23 17.31 -21.00
CA LEU A 306 12.65 17.49 -21.30
C LEU A 306 13.55 16.89 -20.23
N VAL A 307 13.22 17.11 -18.96
CA VAL A 307 13.96 16.51 -17.84
C VAL A 307 13.87 14.98 -17.87
N ALA A 308 12.70 14.40 -18.20
CA ALA A 308 12.54 12.96 -18.39
C ALA A 308 13.49 12.43 -19.48
N PHE A 309 13.54 13.11 -20.63
CA PHE A 309 14.42 12.76 -21.75
C PHE A 309 15.89 12.75 -21.34
N ILE A 310 16.35 13.79 -20.66
CA ILE A 310 17.78 13.95 -20.28
C ILE A 310 18.15 12.99 -19.13
N ALA A 311 17.26 12.80 -18.15
CA ALA A 311 17.55 11.98 -16.99
C ALA A 311 17.52 10.48 -17.28
N ALA A 312 16.64 10.00 -18.18
CA ALA A 312 16.43 8.58 -18.40
C ALA A 312 17.70 7.82 -18.83
N PRO A 313 18.49 8.27 -19.81
CA PRO A 313 19.71 7.56 -20.23
C PRO A 313 20.71 7.32 -19.11
N ILE A 314 20.78 8.24 -18.17
CA ILE A 314 21.71 8.19 -17.02
C ILE A 314 21.14 7.29 -15.91
N THR A 315 19.88 7.50 -15.58
CA THR A 315 19.24 6.80 -14.46
C THR A 315 18.95 5.33 -14.74
N THR A 316 18.70 4.96 -16.00
CA THR A 316 18.53 3.56 -16.40
C THR A 316 19.82 2.74 -16.27
N LEU A 317 20.97 3.41 -16.24
CA LEU A 317 22.28 2.81 -15.94
C LEU A 317 22.58 2.76 -14.43
N HIS A 318 21.70 3.23 -13.55
CA HIS A 318 21.92 3.22 -12.12
C HIS A 318 20.72 2.60 -11.39
N PRO A 319 20.88 1.41 -10.77
CA PRO A 319 19.76 0.63 -10.23
C PRO A 319 19.00 1.31 -9.06
N ALA A 320 19.60 2.32 -8.42
CA ALA A 320 18.98 3.06 -7.31
C ALA A 320 18.39 4.42 -7.73
N LEU A 321 18.50 4.81 -8.99
CA LEU A 321 17.96 6.07 -9.50
C LEU A 321 16.83 5.79 -10.49
N ALA A 322 15.79 6.62 -10.43
CA ALA A 322 14.66 6.54 -11.34
C ALA A 322 14.44 7.87 -12.05
N SER A 323 14.30 7.85 -13.37
CA SER A 323 14.09 9.05 -14.21
C SER A 323 12.85 9.84 -13.79
N GLY A 324 11.82 9.13 -13.36
CA GLY A 324 10.59 9.74 -12.87
C GLY A 324 10.77 10.63 -11.65
N TRP A 325 11.79 10.39 -10.80
CA TRP A 325 12.05 11.30 -9.67
C TRP A 325 12.41 12.70 -10.14
N PHE A 326 13.28 12.79 -11.14
CA PHE A 326 13.72 14.06 -11.71
C PHE A 326 12.57 14.76 -12.44
N ALA A 327 11.82 14.02 -13.27
CA ALA A 327 10.64 14.53 -13.96
C ALA A 327 9.55 14.99 -12.98
N GLY A 328 9.27 14.23 -11.94
CA GLY A 328 8.31 14.58 -10.90
C GLY A 328 8.71 15.80 -10.08
N LEU A 329 9.99 15.94 -9.71
CA LEU A 329 10.48 17.13 -9.02
C LEU A 329 10.38 18.38 -9.91
N ALA A 330 10.66 18.27 -11.20
CA ALA A 330 10.43 19.34 -12.15
C ALA A 330 8.94 19.70 -12.22
N GLU A 331 8.05 18.71 -12.30
CA GLU A 331 6.61 18.91 -12.34
C GLU A 331 6.08 19.65 -11.11
N VAL A 332 6.51 19.26 -9.90
CA VAL A 332 6.19 19.97 -8.64
C VAL A 332 6.57 21.43 -8.71
N LYS A 333 7.77 21.73 -9.25
CA LYS A 333 8.29 23.09 -9.34
C LYS A 333 7.44 24.00 -10.25
N TYR A 334 6.95 23.46 -11.36
CA TYR A 334 6.19 24.24 -12.35
C TYR A 334 4.68 24.24 -12.09
N ARG A 335 4.11 23.17 -11.55
CA ARG A 335 2.68 23.08 -11.31
C ARG A 335 2.23 23.29 -9.86
N LYS A 336 3.15 23.43 -8.91
CA LYS A 336 2.96 23.79 -7.50
C LYS A 336 1.61 23.34 -6.94
N PRO A 337 1.46 22.14 -6.44
CA PRO A 337 0.20 21.65 -5.89
C PRO A 337 -0.23 22.55 -4.72
N THR A 338 -1.51 22.83 -4.62
CA THR A 338 -2.12 23.68 -3.58
C THR A 338 -2.85 22.80 -2.57
N MET A 339 -3.19 23.38 -1.40
CA MET A 339 -4.01 22.69 -0.40
C MET A 339 -5.35 22.20 -0.98
N LYS A 340 -5.94 22.99 -1.86
CA LYS A 340 -7.17 22.60 -2.57
C LYS A 340 -6.99 21.32 -3.39
N ASP A 341 -5.85 21.17 -4.09
CA ASP A 341 -5.55 19.96 -4.85
C ASP A 341 -5.47 18.72 -3.94
N PHE A 342 -5.01 18.87 -2.68
CA PHE A 342 -5.01 17.79 -1.69
C PHE A 342 -6.42 17.48 -1.15
N GLU A 343 -7.24 18.49 -0.90
CA GLU A 343 -8.65 18.31 -0.48
C GLU A 343 -9.45 17.59 -1.57
N GLU A 344 -9.24 17.97 -2.83
CA GLU A 344 -9.89 17.36 -3.99
C GLU A 344 -9.48 15.90 -4.21
N LEU A 345 -8.36 15.43 -3.64
CA LEU A 345 -8.00 14.01 -3.68
C LEU A 345 -9.10 13.10 -3.13
N ASN A 346 -9.85 13.59 -2.15
CA ASN A 346 -10.98 12.88 -1.57
C ASN A 346 -12.21 12.77 -2.50
N ASN A 347 -12.21 13.49 -3.62
CA ASN A 347 -13.33 13.56 -4.57
C ASN A 347 -12.97 13.01 -5.96
N ILE A 348 -11.87 12.25 -6.07
CA ILE A 348 -11.48 11.57 -7.31
C ILE A 348 -12.45 10.41 -7.54
N ASN A 349 -13.26 10.52 -8.60
CA ASN A 349 -14.33 9.60 -8.92
C ASN A 349 -14.07 8.82 -10.21
N SER A 350 -13.14 9.27 -11.02
CA SER A 350 -12.81 8.66 -12.31
C SER A 350 -11.31 8.64 -12.56
N LEU A 351 -10.88 7.80 -13.49
CA LEU A 351 -9.50 7.79 -13.98
C LEU A 351 -9.10 9.15 -14.55
N SER A 352 -10.03 9.81 -15.24
CA SER A 352 -9.81 11.15 -15.79
C SER A 352 -9.42 12.17 -14.73
N ASP A 353 -9.97 12.08 -13.52
CA ASP A 353 -9.69 12.99 -12.42
C ASP A 353 -8.23 12.92 -11.98
N LEU A 354 -7.58 11.74 -12.14
CA LEU A 354 -6.15 11.58 -11.85
C LEU A 354 -5.27 12.47 -12.72
N TRP A 355 -5.69 12.75 -13.97
CA TRP A 355 -4.97 13.67 -14.86
C TRP A 355 -5.32 15.14 -14.62
N HIS A 356 -6.47 15.44 -14.00
CA HIS A 356 -6.92 16.82 -13.74
C HIS A 356 -6.35 17.38 -12.43
N ASN A 357 -6.27 16.57 -11.40
CA ASN A 357 -5.70 17.00 -10.13
C ASN A 357 -4.16 17.11 -10.21
N ARG A 358 -3.59 18.20 -9.68
CA ARG A 358 -2.14 18.47 -9.78
C ARG A 358 -1.29 17.47 -9.01
N VAL A 359 -1.76 17.01 -7.86
CA VAL A 359 -1.02 16.04 -7.02
C VAL A 359 -0.93 14.69 -7.73
N THR A 360 -2.07 14.14 -8.17
CA THR A 360 -2.10 12.85 -8.86
C THR A 360 -1.38 12.90 -10.21
N ARG A 361 -1.47 14.01 -10.94
CA ARG A 361 -0.71 14.19 -12.18
C ARG A 361 0.80 14.12 -11.96
N ILE A 362 1.34 14.75 -10.91
CA ILE A 362 2.77 14.63 -10.57
C ILE A 362 3.14 13.16 -10.38
N ILE A 363 2.29 12.40 -9.71
CA ILE A 363 2.50 10.99 -9.45
C ILE A 363 2.45 10.17 -10.75
N LEU A 364 1.50 10.47 -11.64
CA LEU A 364 1.42 9.85 -12.97
C LEU A 364 2.67 10.17 -13.81
N VAL A 365 3.19 11.40 -13.75
CA VAL A 365 4.44 11.77 -14.42
C VAL A 365 5.59 10.92 -13.93
N VAL A 366 5.74 10.72 -12.62
CA VAL A 366 6.77 9.83 -12.06
C VAL A 366 6.60 8.41 -12.54
N ALA A 367 5.39 7.87 -12.47
CA ALA A 367 5.08 6.49 -12.82
C ALA A 367 5.32 6.21 -14.31
N PHE A 368 4.72 7.01 -15.20
CA PHE A 368 4.81 6.78 -16.63
C PHE A 368 6.21 7.08 -17.20
N THR A 369 6.94 8.04 -16.62
CA THR A 369 8.35 8.27 -16.98
C THR A 369 9.20 7.04 -16.67
N ASN A 370 9.00 6.41 -15.51
CA ASN A 370 9.73 5.19 -15.13
C ASN A 370 9.36 4.00 -16.01
N ILE A 371 8.07 3.82 -16.31
CA ILE A 371 7.60 2.79 -17.25
C ILE A 371 8.24 3.00 -18.62
N GLY A 372 8.22 4.23 -19.13
CA GLY A 372 8.82 4.57 -20.41
C GLY A 372 10.32 4.30 -20.44
N GLY A 373 11.07 4.69 -19.39
CA GLY A 373 12.48 4.39 -19.27
C GLY A 373 12.79 2.89 -19.22
N THR A 374 11.95 2.12 -18.54
CA THR A 374 12.07 0.65 -18.51
C THR A 374 11.82 0.03 -19.86
N ILE A 375 10.76 0.43 -20.58
CA ILE A 375 10.47 -0.02 -21.95
C ILE A 375 11.64 0.31 -22.87
N GLY A 376 12.16 1.54 -22.80
CA GLY A 376 13.32 1.96 -23.57
C GLY A 376 14.55 1.11 -23.34
N THR A 377 14.83 0.77 -22.10
CA THR A 377 15.96 -0.11 -21.71
C THR A 377 15.77 -1.52 -22.26
N LEU A 378 14.57 -2.10 -22.09
CA LEU A 378 14.22 -3.44 -22.58
C LEU A 378 14.29 -3.56 -24.11
N TYR A 379 14.07 -2.46 -24.84
CA TYR A 379 14.21 -2.42 -26.29
C TYR A 379 15.65 -2.14 -26.72
N ALA A 380 16.29 -1.13 -26.11
CA ALA A 380 17.63 -0.68 -26.51
C ALA A 380 18.69 -1.77 -26.30
N LEU A 381 18.65 -2.48 -25.17
CA LEU A 381 19.70 -3.45 -24.82
C LEU A 381 19.79 -4.64 -25.78
N PRO A 382 18.69 -5.36 -26.12
CA PRO A 382 18.71 -6.41 -27.15
C PRO A 382 19.13 -5.90 -28.52
N TYR A 383 18.65 -4.70 -28.90
CA TYR A 383 19.03 -4.07 -30.16
C TYR A 383 20.55 -3.82 -30.20
N LEU A 384 21.13 -3.25 -29.14
CA LEU A 384 22.59 -3.03 -29.09
C LEU A 384 23.36 -4.33 -29.17
N ILE A 385 22.91 -5.40 -28.51
CA ILE A 385 23.52 -6.73 -28.60
C ILE A 385 23.50 -7.26 -30.05
N SER A 386 22.42 -7.00 -30.79
CA SER A 386 22.27 -7.47 -32.18
C SER A 386 23.21 -6.79 -33.19
N LEU A 387 23.89 -5.70 -32.81
CA LEU A 387 24.86 -4.99 -33.65
C LEU A 387 26.25 -5.64 -33.66
N PHE A 388 26.48 -6.59 -32.75
CA PHE A 388 27.73 -7.36 -32.60
C PHE A 388 27.60 -8.77 -33.13
#